data_b4b6892ba27fae364501dea03b7661d6
#
_entry.id   b4b6892ba27fae364501dea03b7661d6
#
_cell.length_a   1.000
_cell.length_b   1.000
_cell.length_c   1.000
_cell.angle_alpha   90.00
_cell.angle_beta   90.00
_cell.angle_gamma   90.00
#
_symmetry.space_group_name_H-M   'P 1'
#
loop_
_entity.id
_entity.type
_entity.pdbx_description
1 polymer ?
#
loop_
_entity_poly.entity_id
_entity_poly.type
_entity_poly.pdbx_seq_one_letter_code
_entity_poly.pdbx_strand_id
1 'polypeptide(L)'
;MVAHRSNAISQSTIPDELNSLLLYSKELGLDRMQIQAAGGNTSIKVGDTLWVKASGRWLSRADQENFMVPMSISSINSAISLDSCTDNDIIECIIPDSSLNSVRPSVEAPMHAILESKFVVHTHDLKAIALTLSGKLLPKLQEAFEGLDWRFVPYIKPGIDLCRRLQSLKNKNDKVFVLENHGLVVCGDDLSELKLTMSDIGKRLESQFKRSVEKPQVSRKRNFNITGTGYTFCDDEHINELALKPNWRQRLSQGMLMPDCVVFLGPSIPSVDPYEIGFREKLTKLSSSDLPLNSCISLVDHGMIIRDDALKGTEEMIRCLHDLMSMLPDDVDLNYLNNDIIQSLLNWDAEKYRQKQNIFAQ
;
A
#
# COMPACT_ATOMS: atom_id res chain seq x y z
N MET A 1 -34.29 24.31 40.94
CA MET A 1 -33.73 22.94 40.81
C MET A 1 -33.54 22.66 39.31
N VAL A 2 -32.37 22.86 38.81
CA VAL A 2 -32.01 22.56 37.40
C VAL A 2 -31.30 21.20 37.43
N ALA A 3 -31.95 20.20 36.84
CA ALA A 3 -31.40 18.84 36.78
C ALA A 3 -30.26 18.82 35.75
N HIS A 4 -29.04 18.68 36.21
CA HIS A 4 -27.91 18.28 35.38
C HIS A 4 -28.12 16.84 34.86
N ARG A 5 -28.52 16.71 33.61
CA ARG A 5 -28.37 15.42 32.88
C ARG A 5 -26.89 15.22 32.59
N SER A 6 -26.22 14.39 33.36
CA SER A 6 -24.92 13.84 33.00
C SER A 6 -25.13 12.90 31.82
N ASN A 7 -24.77 13.35 30.62
CA ASN A 7 -24.55 12.45 29.49
C ASN A 7 -23.27 11.63 29.83
N ALA A 8 -23.47 10.45 30.34
CA ALA A 8 -22.42 9.44 30.37
C ALA A 8 -22.12 9.07 28.90
N ILE A 9 -20.98 9.55 28.37
CA ILE A 9 -20.40 9.07 27.13
C ILE A 9 -20.14 7.58 27.38
N SER A 10 -20.89 6.70 26.70
CA SER A 10 -20.67 5.25 26.75
C SER A 10 -19.25 5.00 26.27
N GLN A 11 -18.41 4.43 27.15
CA GLN A 11 -17.13 3.82 26.72
C GLN A 11 -17.45 2.92 25.54
N SER A 12 -16.82 3.16 24.38
CA SER A 12 -17.00 2.32 23.19
C SER A 12 -16.51 0.91 23.57
N THR A 13 -17.47 0.00 23.78
CA THR A 13 -17.16 -1.40 24.05
C THR A 13 -16.42 -1.95 22.82
N ILE A 14 -15.21 -2.48 23.03
CA ILE A 14 -14.44 -3.16 21.98
C ILE A 14 -15.29 -4.33 21.46
N PRO A 15 -15.55 -4.44 20.15
CA PRO A 15 -16.37 -5.51 19.59
C PRO A 15 -15.73 -6.88 19.82
N ASP A 16 -16.50 -7.89 20.16
CA ASP A 16 -15.98 -9.27 20.32
C ASP A 16 -15.30 -9.79 19.06
N GLU A 17 -15.84 -9.44 17.87
CA GLU A 17 -15.28 -9.85 16.59
C GLU A 17 -14.00 -9.08 16.22
N LEU A 18 -13.64 -8.03 16.95
CA LEU A 18 -12.40 -7.28 16.67
C LEU A 18 -11.17 -8.18 16.78
N ASN A 19 -11.11 -9.04 17.79
CA ASN A 19 -10.01 -9.99 17.97
C ASN A 19 -9.87 -10.93 16.76
N SER A 20 -11.00 -11.42 16.22
CA SER A 20 -11.01 -12.26 15.03
C SER A 20 -10.51 -11.50 13.79
N LEU A 21 -10.87 -10.21 13.65
CA LEU A 21 -10.37 -9.35 12.59
C LEU A 21 -8.88 -9.05 12.75
N LEU A 22 -8.38 -8.82 13.96
CA LEU A 22 -6.95 -8.58 14.22
C LEU A 22 -6.11 -9.82 13.86
N LEU A 23 -6.58 -11.03 14.20
CA LEU A 23 -5.93 -12.27 13.79
C LEU A 23 -5.88 -12.41 12.27
N TYR A 24 -6.99 -12.12 11.60
CA TYR A 24 -7.02 -12.14 10.12
C TYR A 24 -6.15 -11.04 9.50
N SER A 25 -6.12 -9.86 10.08
CA SER A 25 -5.24 -8.76 9.65
C SER A 25 -3.77 -9.18 9.72
N LYS A 26 -3.39 -9.88 10.80
CA LYS A 26 -2.04 -10.42 10.97
C LYS A 26 -1.73 -11.49 9.91
N GLU A 27 -2.65 -12.40 9.65
CA GLU A 27 -2.53 -13.43 8.61
C GLU A 27 -2.31 -12.79 7.22
N LEU A 28 -3.14 -11.80 6.83
CA LEU A 28 -2.96 -11.04 5.59
C LEU A 28 -1.60 -10.33 5.53
N GLY A 29 -1.19 -9.71 6.64
CA GLY A 29 0.07 -8.96 6.71
C GLY A 29 1.32 -9.84 6.64
N LEU A 30 1.21 -11.16 6.83
CA LEU A 30 2.30 -12.13 6.64
C LEU A 30 2.42 -12.63 5.20
N ASP A 31 1.40 -12.40 4.37
CA ASP A 31 1.44 -12.72 2.94
C ASP A 31 1.91 -11.50 2.13
N ARG A 32 3.16 -11.51 1.71
CA ARG A 32 3.76 -10.42 0.93
C ARG A 32 3.09 -10.18 -0.43
N MET A 33 2.33 -11.16 -0.95
CA MET A 33 1.57 -10.99 -2.19
C MET A 33 0.30 -10.16 -1.97
N GLN A 34 -0.16 -10.09 -0.72
CA GLN A 34 -1.34 -9.31 -0.32
C GLN A 34 -0.97 -7.95 0.29
N ILE A 35 0.11 -7.90 1.08
CA ILE A 35 0.48 -6.72 1.86
C ILE A 35 1.99 -6.51 1.81
N GLN A 36 2.41 -5.28 1.56
CA GLN A 36 3.81 -4.86 1.59
C GLN A 36 3.97 -3.70 2.57
N ALA A 37 5.01 -3.76 3.40
CA ALA A 37 5.33 -2.75 4.41
C ALA A 37 4.10 -2.34 5.25
N ALA A 38 3.80 -1.06 5.36
CA ALA A 38 2.65 -0.51 6.09
C ALA A 38 1.37 -0.39 5.23
N GLY A 39 1.35 -1.01 4.04
CA GLY A 39 0.22 -0.98 3.10
C GLY A 39 -1.01 -1.74 3.60
N GLY A 40 -2.13 -1.56 2.88
CA GLY A 40 -3.40 -2.17 3.19
C GLY A 40 -3.98 -1.77 4.54
N ASN A 41 -5.24 -2.10 4.77
CA ASN A 41 -5.92 -1.83 6.04
C ASN A 41 -7.20 -2.67 6.17
N THR A 42 -7.65 -2.83 7.41
CA THR A 42 -8.86 -3.55 7.75
C THR A 42 -9.72 -2.71 8.69
N SER A 43 -11.01 -2.95 8.69
CA SER A 43 -11.94 -2.31 9.61
C SER A 43 -13.15 -3.17 9.96
N ILE A 44 -13.76 -2.84 11.10
CA ILE A 44 -15.07 -3.36 11.53
C ILE A 44 -15.95 -2.20 11.95
N LYS A 45 -17.25 -2.30 11.67
CA LYS A 45 -18.28 -1.36 12.08
C LYS A 45 -19.19 -1.97 13.14
N VAL A 46 -19.44 -1.21 14.21
CA VAL A 46 -20.44 -1.56 15.24
C VAL A 46 -21.20 -0.30 15.61
N GLY A 47 -22.50 -0.28 15.27
CA GLY A 47 -23.30 0.94 15.37
C GLY A 47 -22.70 2.07 14.55
N ASP A 48 -22.52 3.25 15.16
CA ASP A 48 -21.87 4.41 14.50
C ASP A 48 -20.34 4.40 14.63
N THR A 49 -19.74 3.35 15.19
CA THR A 49 -18.30 3.29 15.39
C THR A 49 -17.63 2.44 14.31
N LEU A 50 -16.68 3.05 13.59
CA LEU A 50 -15.72 2.41 12.68
C LEU A 50 -14.41 2.19 13.44
N TRP A 51 -14.00 0.95 13.63
CA TRP A 51 -12.66 0.59 14.06
C TRP A 51 -11.80 0.34 12.83
N VAL A 52 -10.81 1.19 12.56
CA VAL A 52 -9.96 1.10 11.36
C VAL A 52 -8.49 1.09 11.74
N LYS A 53 -7.66 0.42 10.94
CA LYS A 53 -6.21 0.35 11.13
C LYS A 53 -5.59 1.75 11.28
N ALA A 54 -4.67 1.88 12.23
CA ALA A 54 -3.86 3.08 12.40
C ALA A 54 -2.84 3.26 11.25
N SER A 55 -2.62 4.50 10.85
CA SER A 55 -1.65 4.87 9.81
C SER A 55 -0.23 4.48 10.23
N GLY A 56 0.54 3.95 9.29
CA GLY A 56 1.93 3.54 9.51
C GLY A 56 2.11 2.21 10.25
N ARG A 57 1.04 1.59 10.76
CA ARG A 57 1.12 0.25 11.38
C ARG A 57 1.16 -0.84 10.32
N TRP A 58 1.91 -1.90 10.60
CA TRP A 58 2.03 -3.06 9.72
C TRP A 58 0.98 -4.09 10.09
N LEU A 59 0.21 -4.59 9.10
CA LEU A 59 -0.82 -5.61 9.33
C LEU A 59 -0.26 -6.89 9.98
N SER A 60 0.98 -7.29 9.64
CA SER A 60 1.68 -8.41 10.28
C SER A 60 1.85 -8.27 11.80
N ARG A 61 1.63 -7.07 12.35
CA ARG A 61 1.72 -6.73 13.78
C ARG A 61 0.39 -6.27 14.35
N ALA A 62 -0.72 -6.78 13.82
CA ALA A 62 -2.07 -6.38 14.24
C ALA A 62 -2.42 -6.73 15.70
N ASP A 63 -1.63 -7.60 16.33
CA ASP A 63 -1.72 -7.96 17.74
C ASP A 63 -1.04 -6.96 18.71
N GLN A 64 -0.42 -5.88 18.17
CA GLN A 64 0.18 -4.83 19.01
C GLN A 64 -0.87 -3.83 19.50
N GLU A 65 -0.57 -3.16 20.62
CA GLU A 65 -1.41 -2.08 21.17
C GLU A 65 -1.59 -0.93 20.15
N ASN A 66 -2.72 -0.25 20.27
CA ASN A 66 -3.07 0.92 19.43
C ASN A 66 -3.04 0.62 17.91
N PHE A 67 -3.44 -0.58 17.52
CA PHE A 67 -3.51 -0.96 16.12
C PHE A 67 -4.77 -0.42 15.42
N MET A 68 -5.90 -0.35 16.12
CA MET A 68 -7.17 0.17 15.59
C MET A 68 -7.54 1.51 16.21
N VAL A 69 -8.09 2.40 15.39
CA VAL A 69 -8.57 3.73 15.79
C VAL A 69 -10.10 3.76 15.67
N PRO A 70 -10.85 4.07 16.76
CA PRO A 70 -12.30 4.22 16.69
C PRO A 70 -12.67 5.59 16.11
N MET A 71 -13.57 5.60 15.14
CA MET A 71 -14.05 6.80 14.45
C MET A 71 -15.56 6.82 14.36
N SER A 72 -16.18 8.00 14.38
CA SER A 72 -17.62 8.16 14.16
C SER A 72 -17.93 8.11 12.66
N ILE A 73 -18.72 7.13 12.22
CA ILE A 73 -19.16 6.98 10.83
C ILE A 73 -20.02 8.18 10.41
N SER A 74 -20.95 8.62 11.26
CA SER A 74 -21.81 9.75 10.97
C SER A 74 -21.02 11.06 10.82
N SER A 75 -19.97 11.26 11.64
CA SER A 75 -19.08 12.42 11.52
C SER A 75 -18.26 12.37 10.23
N ILE A 76 -17.69 11.20 9.88
CA ILE A 76 -16.97 11.02 8.61
C ILE A 76 -17.89 11.32 7.42
N ASN A 77 -19.10 10.75 7.39
CA ASN A 77 -20.05 10.96 6.30
C ASN A 77 -20.46 12.43 6.18
N SER A 78 -20.61 13.14 7.31
CA SER A 78 -20.88 14.58 7.32
C SER A 78 -19.69 15.37 6.76
N ALA A 79 -18.46 15.03 7.16
CA ALA A 79 -17.26 15.72 6.68
C ALA A 79 -17.06 15.53 5.17
N ILE A 80 -17.13 14.31 4.64
CA ILE A 80 -16.92 14.02 3.20
C ILE A 80 -18.02 14.59 2.30
N SER A 81 -19.20 14.94 2.84
CA SER A 81 -20.26 15.60 2.08
C SER A 81 -19.91 17.06 1.72
N LEU A 82 -18.91 17.65 2.38
CA LEU A 82 -18.42 18.98 2.11
C LEU A 82 -17.28 18.92 1.09
N ASP A 83 -17.35 19.71 0.02
CA ASP A 83 -16.29 19.78 -0.99
C ASP A 83 -14.95 20.24 -0.42
N SER A 84 -15.00 21.06 0.65
CA SER A 84 -13.82 21.57 1.36
C SER A 84 -13.20 20.59 2.35
N CYS A 85 -13.72 19.36 2.48
CA CYS A 85 -13.23 18.36 3.43
C CYS A 85 -11.72 18.06 3.20
N THR A 86 -10.97 18.09 4.28
CA THR A 86 -9.53 17.84 4.33
C THR A 86 -9.21 16.60 5.18
N ASP A 87 -7.98 16.12 5.12
CA ASP A 87 -7.52 15.01 5.97
C ASP A 87 -7.62 15.35 7.47
N ASN A 88 -7.49 16.63 7.86
CA ASN A 88 -7.65 17.06 9.24
C ASN A 88 -9.10 16.93 9.71
N ASP A 89 -10.08 17.24 8.87
CA ASP A 89 -11.49 17.08 9.19
C ASP A 89 -11.82 15.60 9.45
N ILE A 90 -11.16 14.68 8.75
CA ILE A 90 -11.29 13.24 8.99
C ILE A 90 -10.64 12.83 10.31
N ILE A 91 -9.48 13.40 10.68
CA ILE A 91 -8.81 13.14 11.95
C ILE A 91 -9.71 13.59 13.12
N GLU A 92 -10.45 14.69 12.98
CA GLU A 92 -11.38 15.19 14.00
C GLU A 92 -12.60 14.26 14.22
N CYS A 93 -12.85 13.30 13.32
CA CYS A 93 -13.86 12.26 13.49
C CYS A 93 -13.45 11.12 14.42
N ILE A 94 -12.22 11.13 14.96
CA ILE A 94 -11.77 10.14 15.94
C ILE A 94 -12.63 10.26 17.22
N ILE A 95 -13.13 9.12 17.70
CA ILE A 95 -13.80 9.07 19.00
C ILE A 95 -12.72 9.20 20.09
N PRO A 96 -12.81 10.20 21.00
CA PRO A 96 -11.78 10.42 21.99
C PRO A 96 -11.57 9.19 22.89
N ASP A 97 -10.35 8.68 22.91
CA ASP A 97 -9.88 7.62 23.82
C ASP A 97 -8.52 8.02 24.37
N SER A 98 -8.37 8.05 25.69
CA SER A 98 -7.14 8.47 26.35
C SER A 98 -5.92 7.60 26.02
N SER A 99 -6.14 6.35 25.59
CA SER A 99 -5.08 5.41 25.19
C SER A 99 -4.53 5.69 23.77
N LEU A 100 -5.25 6.43 22.95
CA LEU A 100 -4.95 6.66 21.52
C LEU A 100 -4.35 8.05 21.23
N ASN A 101 -3.88 8.76 22.25
CA ASN A 101 -3.26 10.07 22.09
C ASN A 101 -2.11 10.01 21.08
N SER A 102 -2.24 10.75 19.95
CA SER A 102 -1.28 10.86 18.84
C SER A 102 -1.33 9.80 17.72
N VAL A 103 -2.22 8.81 17.78
CA VAL A 103 -2.34 7.81 16.70
C VAL A 103 -3.34 8.33 15.64
N ARG A 104 -2.92 8.38 14.38
CA ARG A 104 -3.79 8.77 13.25
C ARG A 104 -4.43 7.52 12.62
N PRO A 105 -5.70 7.60 12.15
CA PRO A 105 -6.31 6.52 11.38
C PRO A 105 -5.64 6.38 10.01
N SER A 106 -5.88 5.25 9.32
CA SER A 106 -5.57 5.14 7.90
C SER A 106 -6.21 6.29 7.13
N VAL A 107 -5.49 6.85 6.15
CA VAL A 107 -6.02 7.90 5.25
C VAL A 107 -7.23 7.41 4.47
N GLU A 108 -7.44 6.11 4.37
CA GLU A 108 -8.55 5.46 3.69
C GLU A 108 -9.76 5.17 4.60
N ALA A 109 -9.73 5.62 5.86
CA ALA A 109 -10.88 5.53 6.76
C ALA A 109 -12.20 6.03 6.13
N PRO A 110 -12.22 7.12 5.33
CA PRO A 110 -13.43 7.55 4.61
C PRO A 110 -13.98 6.50 3.67
N MET A 111 -13.12 5.79 2.92
CA MET A 111 -13.52 4.69 2.05
C MET A 111 -14.20 3.56 2.84
N HIS A 112 -13.62 3.19 3.98
CA HIS A 112 -14.21 2.18 4.86
C HIS A 112 -15.56 2.63 5.42
N ALA A 113 -15.73 3.91 5.74
CA ALA A 113 -16.97 4.43 6.31
C ALA A 113 -18.16 4.38 5.34
N ILE A 114 -17.92 4.68 4.04
CA ILE A 114 -18.99 4.71 3.01
C ILE A 114 -19.42 3.33 2.51
N LEU A 115 -18.64 2.29 2.75
CA LEU A 115 -19.01 0.92 2.45
C LEU A 115 -19.89 0.38 3.56
N GLU A 116 -21.12 -0.05 3.23
CA GLU A 116 -22.16 -0.37 4.22
C GLU A 116 -21.85 -1.65 5.02
N SER A 117 -21.06 -2.57 4.47
CA SER A 117 -20.74 -3.85 5.11
C SER A 117 -19.99 -3.69 6.44
N LYS A 118 -20.20 -4.62 7.34
CA LYS A 118 -19.62 -4.66 8.69
C LYS A 118 -18.09 -4.72 8.65
N PHE A 119 -17.53 -5.60 7.81
CA PHE A 119 -16.09 -5.77 7.63
C PHE A 119 -15.66 -5.22 6.29
N VAL A 120 -14.53 -4.52 6.26
CA VAL A 120 -13.86 -4.06 5.04
C VAL A 120 -12.39 -4.41 5.13
N VAL A 121 -11.89 -5.08 4.10
CA VAL A 121 -10.49 -5.47 3.95
C VAL A 121 -9.95 -4.84 2.68
N HIS A 122 -8.90 -4.05 2.80
CA HIS A 122 -8.15 -3.50 1.68
C HIS A 122 -6.74 -4.09 1.68
N THR A 123 -6.36 -4.68 0.55
CA THR A 123 -5.03 -5.26 0.33
C THR A 123 -4.38 -4.65 -0.91
N HIS A 124 -3.05 -4.58 -0.90
CA HIS A 124 -2.27 -4.29 -2.09
C HIS A 124 -1.93 -5.59 -2.83
N ASP A 125 -2.96 -6.39 -3.17
CA ASP A 125 -2.79 -7.66 -3.87
C ASP A 125 -2.02 -7.48 -5.18
N LEU A 126 -0.79 -8.00 -5.23
CA LEU A 126 0.12 -7.78 -6.36
C LEU A 126 -0.38 -8.39 -7.65
N LYS A 127 -1.18 -9.47 -7.59
CA LYS A 127 -1.75 -10.10 -8.78
C LYS A 127 -2.86 -9.23 -9.36
N ALA A 128 -3.72 -8.69 -8.50
CA ALA A 128 -4.74 -7.73 -8.92
C ALA A 128 -4.08 -6.47 -9.50
N ILE A 129 -3.09 -5.91 -8.81
CA ILE A 129 -2.33 -4.76 -9.31
C ILE A 129 -1.71 -5.06 -10.67
N ALA A 130 -0.97 -6.17 -10.82
CA ALA A 130 -0.31 -6.54 -12.07
C ALA A 130 -1.27 -6.55 -13.26
N LEU A 131 -2.50 -7.04 -13.07
CA LEU A 131 -3.52 -7.07 -14.14
C LEU A 131 -4.08 -5.68 -14.49
N THR A 132 -3.92 -4.68 -13.62
CA THR A 132 -4.34 -3.29 -13.90
C THR A 132 -3.25 -2.45 -14.57
N LEU A 133 -1.98 -2.90 -14.52
CA LEU A 133 -0.83 -2.13 -14.99
C LEU A 133 -0.76 -1.98 -16.52
N SER A 134 -1.63 -2.64 -17.28
CA SER A 134 -1.67 -2.53 -18.74
C SER A 134 -3.06 -2.82 -19.28
N GLY A 135 -3.51 -2.00 -20.24
CA GLY A 135 -4.78 -2.26 -20.93
C GLY A 135 -4.85 -3.64 -21.59
N LYS A 136 -3.71 -4.22 -22.00
CA LYS A 136 -3.62 -5.57 -22.55
C LYS A 136 -3.93 -6.69 -21.52
N LEU A 137 -3.82 -6.38 -20.24
CA LEU A 137 -4.05 -7.35 -19.14
C LEU A 137 -5.47 -7.26 -18.56
N LEU A 138 -6.21 -6.18 -18.82
CA LEU A 138 -7.59 -6.01 -18.32
C LEU A 138 -8.55 -7.16 -18.69
N PRO A 139 -8.49 -7.80 -19.88
CA PRO A 139 -9.33 -8.96 -20.15
C PRO A 139 -9.12 -10.12 -19.17
N LYS A 140 -7.88 -10.37 -18.72
CA LYS A 140 -7.59 -11.38 -17.71
C LYS A 140 -8.15 -11.00 -16.33
N LEU A 141 -8.12 -9.71 -16.01
CA LEU A 141 -8.77 -9.19 -14.80
C LEU A 141 -10.28 -9.46 -14.85
N GLN A 142 -10.93 -9.15 -15.97
CA GLN A 142 -12.36 -9.40 -16.16
C GLN A 142 -12.72 -10.89 -16.04
N GLU A 143 -11.91 -11.77 -16.62
CA GLU A 143 -12.06 -13.23 -16.48
C GLU A 143 -11.94 -13.68 -15.02
N ALA A 144 -10.92 -13.20 -14.28
CA ALA A 144 -10.72 -13.55 -12.88
C ALA A 144 -11.91 -13.15 -11.98
N PHE A 145 -12.59 -12.06 -12.30
CA PHE A 145 -13.71 -11.55 -11.52
C PHE A 145 -15.08 -11.88 -12.12
N GLU A 146 -15.15 -12.74 -13.15
CA GLU A 146 -16.42 -13.17 -13.76
C GLU A 146 -17.35 -13.82 -12.72
N GLY A 147 -18.62 -13.39 -12.72
CA GLY A 147 -19.65 -13.89 -11.80
C GLY A 147 -19.60 -13.32 -10.38
N LEU A 148 -18.69 -12.37 -10.09
CA LEU A 148 -18.66 -11.62 -8.84
C LEU A 148 -19.36 -10.26 -8.98
N ASP A 149 -19.95 -9.77 -7.88
CA ASP A 149 -20.43 -8.38 -7.79
C ASP A 149 -19.23 -7.46 -7.51
N TRP A 150 -18.55 -7.04 -8.57
CA TRP A 150 -17.34 -6.28 -8.47
C TRP A 150 -17.35 -4.98 -9.29
N ARG A 151 -16.43 -4.07 -8.95
CA ARG A 151 -16.26 -2.77 -9.61
C ARG A 151 -14.80 -2.47 -9.86
N PHE A 152 -14.47 -2.06 -11.09
CA PHE A 152 -13.18 -1.45 -11.41
C PHE A 152 -13.22 0.04 -11.06
N VAL A 153 -12.22 0.51 -10.32
CA VAL A 153 -12.05 1.91 -9.93
C VAL A 153 -10.78 2.43 -10.59
N PRO A 154 -10.91 3.30 -11.61
CA PRO A 154 -9.74 3.94 -12.24
C PRO A 154 -8.89 4.65 -11.20
N TYR A 155 -7.56 4.70 -11.45
CA TYR A 155 -6.63 5.28 -10.51
C TYR A 155 -7.04 6.70 -10.08
N ILE A 156 -7.04 6.88 -8.79
CA ILE A 156 -7.17 8.16 -8.13
C ILE A 156 -6.36 8.13 -6.82
N LYS A 157 -5.91 9.30 -6.37
CA LYS A 157 -5.14 9.41 -5.13
C LYS A 157 -5.91 8.77 -3.96
N PRO A 158 -5.26 7.95 -3.12
CA PRO A 158 -5.85 7.41 -1.90
C PRO A 158 -6.41 8.49 -0.96
N GLY A 159 -7.27 8.11 -0.04
CA GLY A 159 -7.90 9.03 0.91
C GLY A 159 -9.26 9.55 0.43
N ILE A 160 -9.53 10.83 0.63
CA ILE A 160 -10.85 11.45 0.35
C ILE A 160 -11.24 11.34 -1.13
N ASP A 161 -10.29 11.54 -2.03
CA ASP A 161 -10.55 11.48 -3.48
C ASP A 161 -11.00 10.07 -3.90
N LEU A 162 -10.31 9.03 -3.39
CA LEU A 162 -10.69 7.63 -3.61
C LEU A 162 -12.08 7.34 -3.03
N CYS A 163 -12.36 7.83 -1.82
CA CYS A 163 -13.66 7.69 -1.18
C CYS A 163 -14.79 8.25 -2.05
N ARG A 164 -14.67 9.49 -2.52
CA ARG A 164 -15.64 10.15 -3.39
C ARG A 164 -15.81 9.42 -4.72
N ARG A 165 -14.70 8.99 -5.32
CA ARG A 165 -14.73 8.24 -6.57
C ARG A 165 -15.48 6.92 -6.41
N LEU A 166 -15.18 6.19 -5.35
CA LEU A 166 -15.84 4.92 -5.05
C LEU A 166 -17.34 5.13 -4.76
N GLN A 167 -17.69 6.18 -4.01
CA GLN A 167 -19.09 6.54 -3.75
C GLN A 167 -19.87 6.83 -5.05
N SER A 168 -19.22 7.44 -6.06
CA SER A 168 -19.85 7.72 -7.35
C SER A 168 -20.02 6.50 -8.26
N LEU A 169 -19.22 5.45 -8.05
CA LEU A 169 -19.19 4.25 -8.89
C LEU A 169 -19.91 3.05 -8.28
N LYS A 170 -19.94 2.94 -6.95
CA LYS A 170 -20.46 1.75 -6.27
C LYS A 170 -21.97 1.57 -6.49
N ASN A 171 -22.39 0.31 -6.70
CA ASN A 171 -23.77 -0.11 -6.59
C ASN A 171 -24.02 -0.74 -5.22
N LYS A 172 -25.29 -0.88 -4.85
CA LYS A 172 -25.69 -1.45 -3.54
C LYS A 172 -25.15 -2.87 -3.29
N ASN A 173 -25.01 -3.66 -4.32
CA ASN A 173 -24.59 -5.07 -4.21
C ASN A 173 -23.07 -5.25 -4.37
N ASP A 174 -22.33 -4.22 -4.79
CA ASP A 174 -20.89 -4.36 -5.00
C ASP A 174 -20.18 -4.69 -3.67
N LYS A 175 -19.47 -5.81 -3.63
CA LYS A 175 -18.71 -6.30 -2.46
C LYS A 175 -17.21 -6.32 -2.73
N VAL A 176 -16.80 -6.18 -3.98
CA VAL A 176 -15.40 -6.26 -4.41
C VAL A 176 -15.07 -5.06 -5.29
N PHE A 177 -13.96 -4.37 -4.97
CA PHE A 177 -13.48 -3.23 -5.76
C PHE A 177 -12.02 -3.46 -6.11
N VAL A 178 -11.71 -3.41 -7.41
CA VAL A 178 -10.33 -3.44 -7.91
C VAL A 178 -9.91 -2.02 -8.18
N LEU A 179 -8.91 -1.56 -7.43
CA LEU A 179 -8.35 -0.21 -7.52
C LEU A 179 -7.15 -0.25 -8.47
N GLU A 180 -7.22 0.47 -9.59
CA GLU A 180 -6.14 0.53 -10.58
C GLU A 180 -4.83 1.00 -9.95
N ASN A 181 -3.72 0.31 -10.23
CA ASN A 181 -2.37 0.58 -9.69
C ASN A 181 -2.28 0.60 -8.15
N HIS A 182 -3.29 0.07 -7.41
CA HIS A 182 -3.36 0.25 -5.97
C HIS A 182 -3.66 -1.05 -5.21
N GLY A 183 -4.68 -1.80 -5.63
CA GLY A 183 -5.01 -3.05 -4.93
C GLY A 183 -6.46 -3.47 -5.00
N LEU A 184 -6.90 -4.14 -3.94
CA LEU A 184 -8.19 -4.79 -3.84
C LEU A 184 -8.90 -4.38 -2.55
N VAL A 185 -10.22 -4.12 -2.63
CA VAL A 185 -11.09 -3.94 -1.47
C VAL A 185 -12.17 -5.01 -1.52
N VAL A 186 -12.35 -5.73 -0.42
CA VAL A 186 -13.42 -6.71 -0.25
C VAL A 186 -14.17 -6.39 1.02
N CYS A 187 -15.52 -6.41 0.95
CA CYS A 187 -16.36 -6.11 2.10
C CYS A 187 -17.46 -7.17 2.28
N GLY A 188 -17.88 -7.37 3.51
CA GLY A 188 -18.90 -8.37 3.88
C GLY A 188 -19.40 -8.18 5.31
N ASP A 189 -20.52 -8.85 5.63
CA ASP A 189 -21.13 -8.73 6.95
C ASP A 189 -20.75 -9.89 7.88
N ASP A 190 -20.20 -10.96 7.34
CA ASP A 190 -19.61 -12.11 8.05
C ASP A 190 -18.13 -12.24 7.68
N LEU A 191 -17.26 -12.35 8.70
CA LEU A 191 -15.81 -12.43 8.51
C LEU A 191 -15.39 -13.75 7.85
N SER A 192 -16.09 -14.85 8.12
CA SER A 192 -15.77 -16.16 7.56
C SER A 192 -16.11 -16.21 6.07
N GLU A 193 -17.26 -15.66 5.68
CA GLU A 193 -17.65 -15.52 4.27
C GLU A 193 -16.68 -14.58 3.51
N LEU A 194 -16.28 -13.47 4.15
CA LEU A 194 -15.30 -12.55 3.56
C LEU A 194 -13.94 -13.25 3.31
N LYS A 195 -13.47 -14.06 4.26
CA LYS A 195 -12.25 -14.87 4.10
C LYS A 195 -12.35 -15.85 2.94
N LEU A 196 -13.50 -16.51 2.79
CA LEU A 196 -13.75 -17.42 1.67
C LEU A 196 -13.73 -16.66 0.33
N THR A 197 -14.36 -15.49 0.26
CA THR A 197 -14.34 -14.62 -0.91
C THR A 197 -12.91 -14.19 -1.26
N MET A 198 -12.12 -13.74 -0.29
CA MET A 198 -10.70 -13.38 -0.49
C MET A 198 -9.89 -14.58 -1.00
N SER A 199 -10.10 -15.77 -0.44
CA SER A 199 -9.44 -17.00 -0.89
C SER A 199 -9.83 -17.40 -2.32
N ASP A 200 -11.10 -17.27 -2.70
CA ASP A 200 -11.57 -17.55 -4.07
C ASP A 200 -10.97 -16.56 -5.06
N ILE A 201 -11.01 -15.26 -4.77
CA ILE A 201 -10.37 -14.23 -5.58
C ILE A 201 -8.88 -14.52 -5.76
N GLY A 202 -8.17 -14.85 -4.68
CA GLY A 202 -6.74 -15.17 -4.72
C GLY A 202 -6.43 -16.33 -5.68
N LYS A 203 -7.25 -17.41 -5.68
CA LYS A 203 -7.10 -18.55 -6.59
C LYS A 203 -7.38 -18.16 -8.04
N ARG A 204 -8.43 -17.37 -8.29
CA ARG A 204 -8.79 -16.88 -9.62
C ARG A 204 -7.71 -15.98 -10.21
N LEU A 205 -7.17 -15.06 -9.41
CA LEU A 205 -6.03 -14.23 -9.79
C LEU A 205 -4.78 -15.06 -10.08
N GLU A 206 -4.44 -16.04 -9.21
CA GLU A 206 -3.31 -16.94 -9.43
C GLU A 206 -3.39 -17.68 -10.76
N SER A 207 -4.59 -18.11 -11.18
CA SER A 207 -4.80 -18.82 -12.44
C SER A 207 -4.49 -17.99 -13.70
N GLN A 208 -4.44 -16.64 -13.57
CA GLN A 208 -4.14 -15.74 -14.68
C GLN A 208 -2.64 -15.65 -15.00
N PHE A 209 -1.80 -16.15 -14.11
CA PHE A 209 -0.34 -16.10 -14.27
C PHE A 209 0.23 -17.49 -14.51
N LYS A 210 1.14 -17.61 -15.50
CA LYS A 210 1.93 -18.82 -15.69
C LYS A 210 2.99 -18.89 -14.60
N ARG A 211 3.11 -20.03 -13.93
CA ARG A 211 4.22 -20.26 -13.00
C ARG A 211 5.52 -20.26 -13.78
N SER A 212 6.34 -19.23 -13.58
CA SER A 212 7.73 -19.25 -14.02
C SER A 212 8.55 -20.03 -12.99
N VAL A 213 9.26 -21.06 -13.45
CA VAL A 213 10.17 -21.88 -12.62
C VAL A 213 11.62 -21.43 -12.84
N GLU A 214 11.82 -20.23 -13.37
CA GLU A 214 13.16 -19.71 -13.60
C GLU A 214 13.87 -19.47 -12.26
N LYS A 215 15.10 -20.00 -12.16
CA LYS A 215 15.94 -19.68 -11.01
C LYS A 215 16.43 -18.23 -11.13
N PRO A 216 16.51 -17.48 -10.02
CA PRO A 216 17.07 -16.13 -10.04
C PRO A 216 18.44 -16.12 -10.70
N GLN A 217 18.69 -15.10 -11.53
CA GLN A 217 20.01 -14.89 -12.08
C GLN A 217 20.94 -14.43 -10.95
N VAL A 218 22.07 -15.12 -10.78
CA VAL A 218 23.06 -14.74 -9.76
C VAL A 218 23.83 -13.50 -10.21
N SER A 219 23.92 -12.49 -9.34
CA SER A 219 24.68 -11.26 -9.60
C SER A 219 26.17 -11.55 -9.86
N ARG A 220 26.78 -10.79 -10.77
CA ARG A 220 28.25 -10.84 -11.01
C ARG A 220 29.00 -10.44 -9.73
N LYS A 221 30.25 -10.94 -9.57
CA LYS A 221 31.11 -10.54 -8.46
C LYS A 221 31.24 -9.02 -8.38
N ARG A 222 30.97 -8.49 -7.21
CA ARG A 222 31.02 -7.05 -6.90
C ARG A 222 32.50 -6.63 -6.72
N ASN A 223 33.16 -6.19 -7.80
CA ASN A 223 34.60 -5.85 -7.80
C ASN A 223 34.85 -4.33 -7.65
N PHE A 224 33.88 -3.57 -7.15
CA PHE A 224 34.00 -2.11 -6.94
C PHE A 224 33.59 -1.74 -5.54
N ASN A 225 34.18 -0.66 -5.04
CA ASN A 225 33.98 -0.18 -3.68
C ASN A 225 32.96 0.97 -3.66
N ILE A 226 31.88 0.80 -2.87
CA ILE A 226 30.88 1.85 -2.62
C ILE A 226 30.93 2.38 -1.18
N THR A 227 31.91 2.00 -0.38
CA THR A 227 32.04 2.46 1.01
C THR A 227 32.11 3.98 1.08
N GLY A 228 31.30 4.60 1.95
CA GLY A 228 31.25 6.05 2.13
C GLY A 228 30.46 6.81 1.05
N THR A 229 29.73 6.11 0.17
CA THR A 229 28.82 6.76 -0.80
C THR A 229 27.41 6.96 -0.27
N GLY A 230 27.10 6.48 0.95
CA GLY A 230 25.76 6.49 1.55
C GLY A 230 24.86 5.36 1.06
N TYR A 231 25.44 4.32 0.45
CA TYR A 231 24.73 3.12 -0.03
C TYR A 231 25.42 1.85 0.42
N THR A 232 24.60 0.82 0.68
CA THR A 232 25.02 -0.56 0.95
C THR A 232 24.42 -1.50 -0.09
N PHE A 233 25.15 -2.58 -0.45
CA PHE A 233 24.65 -3.61 -1.33
C PHE A 233 23.49 -4.38 -0.68
N CYS A 234 22.45 -4.65 -1.46
CA CYS A 234 21.41 -5.60 -1.06
C CYS A 234 21.93 -7.02 -1.14
N ASP A 235 21.69 -7.82 -0.10
CA ASP A 235 22.11 -9.24 -0.06
C ASP A 235 21.05 -10.20 -0.63
N ASP A 236 19.82 -9.71 -0.86
CA ASP A 236 18.74 -10.52 -1.41
C ASP A 236 18.90 -10.71 -2.92
N GLU A 237 19.04 -11.99 -3.35
CA GLU A 237 19.23 -12.37 -4.76
C GLU A 237 17.99 -12.01 -5.62
N HIS A 238 16.78 -12.12 -5.09
CA HIS A 238 15.55 -11.74 -5.82
C HIS A 238 15.52 -10.24 -6.10
N ILE A 239 15.85 -9.42 -5.09
CA ILE A 239 15.95 -7.97 -5.27
C ILE A 239 17.03 -7.64 -6.29
N ASN A 240 18.17 -8.30 -6.23
CA ASN A 240 19.29 -8.05 -7.13
C ASN A 240 18.96 -8.39 -8.60
N GLU A 241 18.03 -9.31 -8.86
CA GLU A 241 17.60 -9.68 -10.22
C GLU A 241 17.03 -8.48 -10.99
N LEU A 242 16.43 -7.49 -10.29
CA LEU A 242 15.93 -6.24 -10.89
C LEU A 242 17.03 -5.49 -11.67
N ALA A 243 18.27 -5.57 -11.19
CA ALA A 243 19.41 -4.93 -11.83
C ALA A 243 20.07 -5.78 -12.94
N LEU A 244 19.74 -7.05 -13.04
CA LEU A 244 20.35 -7.98 -14.01
C LEU A 244 19.60 -8.05 -15.33
N LYS A 245 18.27 -7.78 -15.32
CA LYS A 245 17.42 -7.82 -16.51
C LYS A 245 17.28 -6.42 -17.14
N PRO A 246 17.81 -6.19 -18.36
CA PRO A 246 17.80 -4.86 -18.99
C PRO A 246 16.41 -4.23 -19.13
N ASN A 247 15.40 -5.02 -19.53
CA ASN A 247 14.02 -4.56 -19.66
C ASN A 247 13.40 -4.16 -18.31
N TRP A 248 13.71 -4.86 -17.21
CA TRP A 248 13.24 -4.51 -15.87
C TRP A 248 13.87 -3.21 -15.39
N ARG A 249 15.21 -3.05 -15.58
CA ARG A 249 15.89 -1.77 -15.29
C ARG A 249 15.28 -0.60 -16.06
N GLN A 250 15.03 -0.80 -17.35
CA GLN A 250 14.40 0.22 -18.18
C GLN A 250 13.02 0.60 -17.65
N ARG A 251 12.16 -0.38 -17.36
CA ARG A 251 10.81 -0.16 -16.80
C ARG A 251 10.88 0.63 -15.49
N LEU A 252 11.74 0.24 -14.56
CA LEU A 252 11.87 0.89 -13.25
C LEU A 252 12.45 2.29 -13.32
N SER A 253 13.25 2.61 -14.35
CA SER A 253 13.77 3.94 -14.58
C SER A 253 12.75 4.91 -15.22
N GLN A 254 11.69 4.39 -15.87
CA GLN A 254 10.65 5.19 -16.50
C GLN A 254 9.64 5.78 -15.52
N GLY A 255 9.41 5.12 -14.38
CA GLY A 255 8.43 5.59 -13.39
C GLY A 255 8.02 4.53 -12.39
N MET A 256 7.11 4.89 -11.49
CA MET A 256 6.53 4.01 -10.48
C MET A 256 5.13 3.53 -10.87
N LEU A 257 4.81 2.32 -10.42
CA LEU A 257 3.61 1.58 -10.81
C LEU A 257 2.50 1.65 -9.77
N MET A 258 2.84 2.01 -8.52
CA MET A 258 1.87 2.08 -7.42
C MET A 258 2.27 3.15 -6.39
N PRO A 259 1.27 3.71 -5.64
CA PRO A 259 1.50 4.80 -4.70
C PRO A 259 2.57 4.51 -3.65
N ASP A 260 2.53 3.34 -3.02
CA ASP A 260 3.47 2.99 -1.97
C ASP A 260 4.92 2.94 -2.47
N CYS A 261 5.14 2.51 -3.72
CA CYS A 261 6.48 2.56 -4.31
C CYS A 261 7.00 4.00 -4.40
N VAL A 262 6.16 4.97 -4.73
CA VAL A 262 6.54 6.40 -4.73
C VAL A 262 6.94 6.86 -3.32
N VAL A 263 6.14 6.49 -2.31
CA VAL A 263 6.33 6.93 -0.92
C VAL A 263 7.63 6.40 -0.31
N PHE A 264 8.06 5.18 -0.68
CA PHE A 264 9.25 4.53 -0.11
C PHE A 264 10.49 4.60 -1.01
N LEU A 265 10.32 4.68 -2.33
CA LEU A 265 11.42 4.56 -3.30
C LEU A 265 11.64 5.83 -4.14
N GLY A 266 10.68 6.76 -4.11
CA GLY A 266 10.69 7.95 -4.97
C GLY A 266 10.03 7.71 -6.34
N PRO A 267 10.22 8.63 -7.29
CA PRO A 267 9.48 8.65 -8.56
C PRO A 267 9.90 7.56 -9.56
N SER A 268 11.10 7.01 -9.42
CA SER A 268 11.69 5.95 -10.25
C SER A 268 12.92 5.37 -9.58
N ILE A 269 13.44 4.25 -10.08
CA ILE A 269 14.71 3.68 -9.64
C ILE A 269 15.79 4.02 -10.67
N PRO A 270 16.76 4.89 -10.33
CA PRO A 270 17.86 5.21 -11.21
C PRO A 270 18.73 3.99 -11.51
N SER A 271 19.23 3.91 -12.75
CA SER A 271 20.21 2.91 -13.15
C SER A 271 21.58 3.58 -13.34
N VAL A 272 22.62 3.00 -12.76
CA VAL A 272 24.00 3.55 -12.78
C VAL A 272 24.95 2.46 -13.22
N ASP A 273 25.82 2.79 -14.17
CA ASP A 273 26.90 1.91 -14.59
C ASP A 273 28.08 2.05 -13.60
N PRO A 274 28.48 0.98 -12.90
CA PRO A 274 29.58 1.07 -11.94
C PRO A 274 30.96 1.32 -12.57
N TYR A 275 31.07 1.23 -13.90
CA TYR A 275 32.31 1.48 -14.65
C TYR A 275 32.36 2.89 -15.28
N GLU A 276 31.30 3.70 -15.11
CA GLU A 276 31.34 5.09 -15.59
C GLU A 276 32.33 5.97 -14.79
N ILE A 277 32.91 6.95 -15.47
CA ILE A 277 33.79 7.92 -14.83
C ILE A 277 32.98 8.74 -13.81
N GLY A 278 33.50 8.90 -12.57
CA GLY A 278 32.81 9.63 -11.53
C GLY A 278 31.69 8.83 -10.85
N PHE A 279 31.65 7.51 -11.00
CA PHE A 279 30.65 6.62 -10.41
C PHE A 279 30.42 6.89 -8.92
N ARG A 280 31.48 6.97 -8.10
CA ARG A 280 31.36 7.16 -6.65
C ARG A 280 30.81 8.54 -6.30
N GLU A 281 31.28 9.59 -6.97
CA GLU A 281 30.81 10.96 -6.82
C GLU A 281 29.33 11.07 -7.19
N LYS A 282 28.89 10.36 -8.24
CA LYS A 282 27.49 10.27 -8.62
C LYS A 282 26.65 9.62 -7.54
N LEU A 283 27.09 8.50 -6.96
CA LEU A 283 26.38 7.85 -5.84
C LEU A 283 26.28 8.78 -4.63
N THR A 284 27.39 9.43 -4.23
CA THR A 284 27.39 10.38 -3.11
C THR A 284 26.43 11.55 -3.34
N LYS A 285 26.36 12.07 -4.57
CA LYS A 285 25.39 13.11 -4.93
C LYS A 285 23.94 12.60 -4.84
N LEU A 286 23.67 11.39 -5.30
CA LEU A 286 22.32 10.80 -5.23
C LEU A 286 21.90 10.52 -3.79
N SER A 287 22.81 10.07 -2.92
CA SER A 287 22.51 9.81 -1.51
C SER A 287 22.25 11.08 -0.69
N SER A 288 22.67 12.25 -1.17
CA SER A 288 22.44 13.53 -0.49
C SER A 288 21.06 14.15 -0.75
N SER A 289 20.24 13.53 -1.59
CA SER A 289 18.85 13.97 -1.83
C SER A 289 17.93 13.66 -0.63
N ASP A 290 16.84 14.40 -0.50
CA ASP A 290 15.83 14.13 0.52
C ASP A 290 15.15 12.77 0.28
N LEU A 291 14.88 12.03 1.35
CA LEU A 291 14.07 10.82 1.27
C LEU A 291 12.63 11.15 0.82
N PRO A 292 12.01 10.27 0.02
CA PRO A 292 12.46 8.94 -0.42
C PRO A 292 13.25 8.93 -1.73
N LEU A 293 13.70 10.07 -2.22
CA LEU A 293 14.42 10.15 -3.51
C LEU A 293 15.69 9.30 -3.47
N ASN A 294 15.89 8.52 -4.52
CA ASN A 294 17.07 7.67 -4.67
C ASN A 294 17.30 6.70 -3.50
N SER A 295 16.22 6.24 -2.83
CA SER A 295 16.30 5.26 -1.72
C SER A 295 17.00 3.97 -2.14
N CYS A 296 16.93 3.63 -3.42
CA CYS A 296 17.67 2.51 -4.02
C CYS A 296 18.16 2.86 -5.43
N ILE A 297 19.21 2.18 -5.87
CA ILE A 297 19.84 2.33 -7.18
C ILE A 297 20.02 0.94 -7.79
N SER A 298 19.75 0.81 -9.07
CA SER A 298 20.09 -0.36 -9.87
C SER A 298 21.50 -0.19 -10.44
N LEU A 299 22.46 -0.97 -9.96
CA LEU A 299 23.79 -1.06 -10.57
C LEU A 299 23.75 -2.03 -11.74
N VAL A 300 23.99 -1.51 -12.94
CA VAL A 300 23.89 -2.28 -14.19
C VAL A 300 24.65 -3.60 -14.08
N ASP A 301 23.96 -4.74 -14.21
CA ASP A 301 24.46 -6.12 -14.16
C ASP A 301 25.14 -6.54 -12.84
N HIS A 302 24.99 -5.77 -11.74
CA HIS A 302 25.66 -6.02 -10.47
C HIS A 302 24.74 -6.13 -9.25
N GLY A 303 23.48 -5.79 -9.37
CA GLY A 303 22.48 -5.87 -8.29
C GLY A 303 22.03 -4.50 -7.81
N MET A 304 21.26 -4.52 -6.74
CA MET A 304 20.68 -3.31 -6.14
C MET A 304 21.54 -2.82 -4.98
N ILE A 305 21.57 -1.50 -4.82
CA ILE A 305 22.10 -0.84 -3.62
C ILE A 305 21.00 0.00 -2.97
N ILE A 306 21.00 0.03 -1.65
CA ILE A 306 20.00 0.72 -0.83
C ILE A 306 20.71 1.77 0.01
N ARG A 307 20.10 2.93 0.20
CA ARG A 307 20.63 4.00 1.06
C ARG A 307 20.76 3.52 2.49
N ASP A 308 21.84 3.93 3.17
CA ASP A 308 22.10 3.58 4.56
C ASP A 308 21.05 4.18 5.53
N ASP A 309 20.39 5.28 5.13
CA ASP A 309 19.31 5.97 5.86
C ASP A 309 17.90 5.71 5.28
N ALA A 310 17.74 4.69 4.43
CA ALA A 310 16.47 4.36 3.80
C ALA A 310 15.35 4.10 4.83
N LEU A 311 14.11 4.38 4.44
CA LEU A 311 12.93 4.12 5.26
C LEU A 311 12.78 2.61 5.53
N LYS A 312 12.31 2.27 6.73
CA LYS A 312 11.89 0.90 7.02
C LYS A 312 10.75 0.50 6.08
N GLY A 313 10.90 -0.63 5.41
CA GLY A 313 9.97 -1.07 4.36
C GLY A 313 10.49 -0.80 2.94
N THR A 314 11.62 -0.07 2.78
CA THR A 314 12.23 0.13 1.46
C THR A 314 12.56 -1.19 0.78
N GLU A 315 13.17 -2.14 1.50
CA GLU A 315 13.53 -3.45 0.96
C GLU A 315 12.30 -4.26 0.57
N GLU A 316 11.24 -4.25 1.39
CA GLU A 316 9.95 -4.88 1.07
C GLU A 316 9.32 -4.28 -0.19
N MET A 317 9.43 -2.97 -0.38
CA MET A 317 8.90 -2.31 -1.58
C MET A 317 9.72 -2.62 -2.83
N ILE A 318 11.04 -2.78 -2.72
CA ILE A 318 11.87 -3.23 -3.85
C ILE A 318 11.51 -4.69 -4.21
N ARG A 319 11.30 -5.54 -3.21
CA ARG A 319 10.84 -6.92 -3.41
C ARG A 319 9.46 -6.98 -4.05
N CYS A 320 8.55 -6.08 -3.65
CA CYS A 320 7.26 -5.89 -4.29
C CYS A 320 7.41 -5.62 -5.80
N LEU A 321 8.33 -4.72 -6.19
CA LEU A 321 8.61 -4.45 -7.60
C LEU A 321 9.17 -5.67 -8.33
N HIS A 322 10.03 -6.48 -7.68
CA HIS A 322 10.51 -7.75 -8.25
C HIS A 322 9.34 -8.70 -8.53
N ASP A 323 8.45 -8.88 -7.55
CA ASP A 323 7.30 -9.76 -7.71
C ASP A 323 6.36 -9.28 -8.84
N LEU A 324 6.12 -7.97 -8.94
CA LEU A 324 5.36 -7.38 -10.06
C LEU A 324 6.06 -7.62 -11.40
N MET A 325 7.37 -7.32 -11.51
CA MET A 325 8.12 -7.53 -12.75
C MET A 325 8.12 -8.99 -13.19
N SER A 326 8.16 -9.95 -12.24
CA SER A 326 8.14 -11.38 -12.55
C SER A 326 6.80 -11.89 -13.10
N MET A 327 5.70 -11.17 -12.82
CA MET A 327 4.36 -11.49 -13.32
C MET A 327 4.03 -10.82 -14.65
N LEU A 328 4.72 -9.73 -15.00
CA LEU A 328 4.41 -8.92 -16.16
C LEU A 328 5.09 -9.46 -17.43
N PRO A 329 4.36 -9.67 -18.53
CA PRO A 329 4.97 -10.01 -19.82
C PRO A 329 5.91 -8.89 -20.30
N ASP A 330 6.97 -9.28 -21.02
CA ASP A 330 7.95 -8.31 -21.54
C ASP A 330 7.41 -7.39 -22.64
N ASP A 331 6.37 -7.82 -23.34
CA ASP A 331 5.77 -7.15 -24.50
C ASP A 331 4.56 -6.26 -24.18
N VAL A 332 4.35 -5.94 -22.90
CA VAL A 332 3.26 -5.04 -22.48
C VAL A 332 3.80 -3.65 -22.12
N ASP A 333 3.09 -2.64 -22.57
CA ASP A 333 3.30 -1.26 -22.14
C ASP A 333 2.65 -1.07 -20.76
N LEU A 334 3.38 -0.44 -19.83
CA LEU A 334 2.93 -0.26 -18.44
C LEU A 334 2.32 1.12 -18.22
N ASN A 335 1.24 1.17 -17.45
CA ASN A 335 0.60 2.38 -16.98
C ASN A 335 1.33 2.89 -15.73
N TYR A 336 2.25 3.84 -15.92
CA TYR A 336 2.93 4.50 -14.81
C TYR A 336 2.09 5.60 -14.19
N LEU A 337 2.32 5.87 -12.91
CA LEU A 337 1.78 7.06 -12.25
C LEU A 337 2.38 8.31 -12.92
N ASN A 338 1.54 9.28 -13.25
CA ASN A 338 2.01 10.52 -13.86
C ASN A 338 2.70 11.45 -12.84
N ASN A 339 3.41 12.47 -13.32
CA ASN A 339 4.17 13.38 -12.48
C ASN A 339 3.30 14.14 -11.46
N ASP A 340 2.10 14.55 -11.81
CA ASP A 340 1.22 15.28 -10.88
C ASP A 340 0.80 14.41 -9.72
N ILE A 341 0.49 13.14 -9.99
CA ILE A 341 0.21 12.13 -8.97
C ILE A 341 1.43 11.92 -8.07
N ILE A 342 2.60 11.69 -8.66
CA ILE A 342 3.85 11.48 -7.93
C ILE A 342 4.13 12.67 -7.00
N GLN A 343 4.06 13.90 -7.49
CA GLN A 343 4.27 15.10 -6.69
C GLN A 343 3.22 15.25 -5.59
N SER A 344 1.97 14.91 -5.85
CA SER A 344 0.90 14.94 -4.86
C SER A 344 1.13 13.95 -3.71
N LEU A 345 1.71 12.78 -3.99
CA LEU A 345 2.05 11.76 -3.00
C LEU A 345 3.27 12.18 -2.16
N LEU A 346 4.36 12.62 -2.80
CA LEU A 346 5.59 13.05 -2.13
C LEU A 346 5.39 14.27 -1.22
N ASN A 347 4.46 15.17 -1.57
CA ASN A 347 4.17 16.38 -0.80
C ASN A 347 3.03 16.20 0.21
N TRP A 348 2.39 15.04 0.29
CA TRP A 348 1.24 14.81 1.14
C TRP A 348 1.62 14.60 2.62
N ASP A 349 1.04 15.41 3.51
CA ASP A 349 1.36 15.38 4.94
C ASP A 349 1.01 14.04 5.61
N ALA A 350 -0.02 13.36 5.13
CA ALA A 350 -0.39 12.03 5.62
C ALA A 350 0.71 10.99 5.32
N GLU A 351 1.32 11.04 4.14
CA GLU A 351 2.43 10.14 3.79
C GLU A 351 3.72 10.53 4.51
N LYS A 352 4.00 11.82 4.70
CA LYS A 352 5.12 12.28 5.54
C LYS A 352 4.96 11.80 6.99
N TYR A 353 3.73 11.79 7.53
CA TYR A 353 3.46 11.19 8.84
C TYR A 353 3.76 9.70 8.84
N ARG A 354 3.28 8.95 7.84
CA ARG A 354 3.50 7.51 7.68
C ARG A 354 5.00 7.19 7.56
N GLN A 355 5.77 7.96 6.80
CA GLN A 355 7.23 7.84 6.69
C GLN A 355 7.91 8.01 8.06
N LYS A 356 7.54 9.05 8.84
CA LYS A 356 8.08 9.28 10.19
C LYS A 356 7.84 8.10 11.13
N GLN A 357 6.66 7.45 11.07
CA GLN A 357 6.38 6.25 11.86
C GLN A 357 7.29 5.07 11.47
N ASN A 358 7.82 5.05 10.25
CA ASN A 358 8.72 4.01 9.74
C ASN A 358 10.23 4.33 9.95
N ILE A 359 10.61 5.55 10.36
CA ILE A 359 11.98 5.88 10.76
C ILE A 359 12.28 5.40 12.18
N PHE A 360 11.34 5.57 13.12
CA PHE A 360 11.54 5.37 14.56
C PHE A 360 11.18 3.98 15.07
N ALA A 361 10.78 3.04 14.24
CA ALA A 361 10.43 1.67 14.64
C ALA A 361 11.65 0.74 14.58
N GLN A 362 12.74 1.10 15.28
CA GLN A 362 13.86 0.20 15.58
C GLN A 362 13.62 -0.61 16.84
#